data_92e488fe7015f782267186b6ed125652
#
_entry.id   92e488fe7015f782267186b6ed125652
#
_cell.length_a   1.000
_cell.length_b   1.000
_cell.length_c   1.000
_cell.angle_alpha   90.00
_cell.angle_beta   90.00
_cell.angle_gamma   90.00
#
_symmetry.space_group_name_H-M   'P 1'
#
loop_
_entity.id
_entity.type
_entity.pdbx_description
1 polymer ?
#
loop_
_entity_poly.entity_id
_entity_poly.type
_entity_poly.pdbx_seq_one_letter_code
_entity_poly.pdbx_strand_id
1 'polypeptide(L)'
;MIPVKKKKNKILLFTIAIILVLNGIGSQFFHRFDLTHDKRYTLSETSLDIIKNAKEPLYIDVFLEGNFPHEFKRLQNETKQILDEFKAYNPNIIYQFVNPLENPEEADAIIESFVQRGLTPTNITVDDKGKQSKEMVFPWAIATYKDKSTKISLLKNKLGATTEQKVVSSVQHLEYAFADGFHKITTKKQKKIAVIKGKNELPDIFKADFLQSVRENYFIAPFPLDSVSKNPVLFAKALKTFDLAIIAKPKAAFSDEEKQVLDQFIINGGKTLWLVETVNIDMENLNKTGTSFAFPFDLGLNDMFFKYGFRINPILVKDIQCAPISLASGNKGNQTQYEKYPWYFSPYIFPESKHPIVNNIDGVKLDFANAIDTLKNGIKKTILLQTSIYSKKVGTPVEIDLKMVNEKPNPQDFQPGNIPVSVLLEGNFSSVFENRVLAFNDPSFKAKGKPSKMIVVSDGDIIKNQLDEKGQPLELGFDKWTNKMYANKEFLMNCVNYLLDDNGLINIRSKEVDLPLLDKEKVAENYTYTQLLTVGLPLVLLLFFGIVITYLRKRQFGR
;
A
#
# COMPACT_ATOMS: atom_id res chain seq x y z
N MET A 1 59.33 41.23 -33.89
CA MET A 1 58.55 39.97 -33.96
C MET A 1 58.36 39.44 -32.54
N ILE A 2 57.23 39.69 -31.92
CA ILE A 2 56.89 39.14 -30.58
C ILE A 2 56.42 37.71 -30.79
N PRO A 3 56.99 36.73 -30.09
CA PRO A 3 56.73 35.31 -30.40
C PRO A 3 55.30 34.91 -30.09
N VAL A 4 54.55 34.66 -31.17
CA VAL A 4 53.15 34.18 -31.14
C VAL A 4 52.93 32.97 -30.22
N LYS A 5 53.98 32.17 -29.97
CA LYS A 5 53.96 31.01 -29.06
C LYS A 5 53.73 31.37 -27.58
N LYS A 6 54.31 32.48 -27.08
CA LYS A 6 54.10 32.91 -25.67
C LYS A 6 52.68 33.41 -25.39
N LYS A 7 52.02 33.99 -26.40
CA LYS A 7 50.63 34.48 -26.27
C LYS A 7 49.63 33.31 -26.23
N LYS A 8 49.87 32.26 -27.04
CA LYS A 8 49.04 31.03 -27.05
C LYS A 8 49.12 30.27 -25.71
N ASN A 9 50.30 30.14 -25.13
CA ASN A 9 50.47 29.46 -23.83
C ASN A 9 49.85 30.25 -22.67
N LYS A 10 49.84 31.59 -22.70
CA LYS A 10 49.11 32.40 -21.70
C LYS A 10 47.60 32.24 -21.81
N ILE A 11 47.07 32.19 -23.02
CA ILE A 11 45.62 31.95 -23.25
C ILE A 11 45.24 30.55 -22.79
N LEU A 12 46.06 29.53 -23.10
CA LEU A 12 45.84 28.15 -22.62
C LEU A 12 45.82 28.05 -21.09
N LEU A 13 46.81 28.63 -20.42
CA LEU A 13 46.89 28.67 -18.96
C LEU A 13 45.69 29.41 -18.34
N PHE A 14 45.25 30.50 -18.92
CA PHE A 14 44.10 31.26 -18.48
C PHE A 14 42.77 30.46 -18.67
N THR A 15 42.64 29.75 -19.78
CA THR A 15 41.50 28.87 -20.02
C THR A 15 41.45 27.73 -19.02
N ILE A 16 42.58 27.08 -18.72
CA ILE A 16 42.69 26.02 -17.70
C ILE A 16 42.34 26.57 -16.32
N ALA A 17 42.82 27.76 -15.97
CA ALA A 17 42.50 28.40 -14.69
C ALA A 17 41.00 28.72 -14.57
N ILE A 18 40.36 29.22 -15.63
CA ILE A 18 38.90 29.45 -15.67
C ILE A 18 38.16 28.12 -15.46
N ILE A 19 38.56 27.05 -16.17
CA ILE A 19 37.89 25.72 -16.02
C ILE A 19 38.06 25.21 -14.60
N LEU A 20 39.23 25.37 -13.98
CA LEU A 20 39.45 24.95 -12.58
C LEU A 20 38.61 25.77 -11.58
N VAL A 21 38.50 27.09 -11.79
CA VAL A 21 37.67 27.98 -10.97
C VAL A 21 36.19 27.65 -11.16
N LEU A 22 35.73 27.44 -12.40
CA LEU A 22 34.34 27.04 -12.69
C LEU A 22 34.01 25.68 -12.09
N ASN A 23 34.92 24.71 -12.15
CA ASN A 23 34.75 23.42 -11.47
C ASN A 23 34.72 23.59 -9.94
N GLY A 24 35.59 24.41 -9.37
CA GLY A 24 35.60 24.69 -7.93
C GLY A 24 34.31 25.39 -7.46
N ILE A 25 33.82 26.33 -8.22
CA ILE A 25 32.51 26.98 -7.96
C ILE A 25 31.37 25.98 -8.17
N GLY A 26 31.39 25.22 -9.26
CA GLY A 26 30.38 24.21 -9.57
C GLY A 26 30.28 23.08 -8.56
N SER A 27 31.40 22.75 -7.87
CA SER A 27 31.39 21.76 -6.80
C SER A 27 30.75 22.27 -5.49
N GLN A 28 30.69 23.59 -5.31
CA GLN A 28 30.06 24.21 -4.11
C GLN A 28 28.59 24.58 -4.35
N PHE A 29 28.22 24.90 -5.59
CA PHE A 29 26.85 25.21 -6.00
C PHE A 29 26.23 24.05 -6.78
N PHE A 30 25.99 22.94 -6.05
CA PHE A 30 25.39 21.76 -6.63
C PHE A 30 23.87 21.90 -6.65
N HIS A 31 23.27 22.04 -7.84
CA HIS A 31 21.83 21.98 -8.03
C HIS A 31 21.50 20.89 -9.04
N ARG A 32 20.69 19.93 -8.61
CA ARG A 32 20.19 18.86 -9.51
C ARG A 32 18.96 19.33 -10.25
N PHE A 33 18.99 19.22 -11.55
CA PHE A 33 17.84 19.44 -12.42
C PHE A 33 17.32 18.08 -12.87
N ASP A 34 16.15 17.72 -12.36
CA ASP A 34 15.44 16.54 -12.85
C ASP A 34 14.76 16.90 -14.18
N LEU A 35 15.29 16.34 -15.26
CA LEU A 35 14.80 16.53 -16.62
C LEU A 35 13.73 15.52 -17.02
N THR A 36 13.34 14.62 -16.11
CA THR A 36 12.25 13.68 -16.36
C THR A 36 10.91 14.40 -16.31
N HIS A 37 9.98 14.01 -17.18
CA HIS A 37 8.63 14.60 -17.22
C HIS A 37 7.86 14.41 -15.90
N ASP A 38 8.06 13.28 -15.26
CA ASP A 38 7.39 12.83 -14.02
C ASP A 38 8.16 13.21 -12.75
N LYS A 39 9.29 13.90 -12.85
CA LYS A 39 10.16 14.28 -11.71
C LYS A 39 10.46 13.11 -10.76
N ARG A 40 10.70 11.93 -11.35
CA ARG A 40 10.91 10.68 -10.57
C ARG A 40 12.15 10.72 -9.68
N TYR A 41 13.15 11.52 -10.04
CA TYR A 41 14.38 11.69 -9.26
C TYR A 41 14.38 12.95 -8.37
N THR A 42 13.23 13.61 -8.22
CA THR A 42 13.04 14.70 -7.28
C THR A 42 12.33 14.17 -6.05
N LEU A 43 13.00 14.16 -4.89
CA LEU A 43 12.38 13.76 -3.64
C LEU A 43 11.27 14.75 -3.24
N SER A 44 10.19 14.22 -2.67
CA SER A 44 9.11 15.02 -2.11
C SER A 44 9.62 15.82 -0.88
N GLU A 45 8.98 16.95 -0.59
CA GLU A 45 9.31 17.74 0.60
C GLU A 45 9.20 16.90 1.88
N THR A 46 8.22 16.03 1.96
CA THR A 46 8.05 15.10 3.09
C THR A 46 9.23 14.14 3.23
N SER A 47 9.72 13.57 2.13
CA SER A 47 10.92 12.71 2.14
C SER A 47 12.14 13.48 2.64
N LEU A 48 12.31 14.73 2.18
CA LEU A 48 13.41 15.60 2.62
C LEU A 48 13.31 15.94 4.12
N ASP A 49 12.12 16.20 4.63
CA ASP A 49 11.92 16.50 6.05
C ASP A 49 12.18 15.28 6.94
N ILE A 50 11.82 14.08 6.49
CA ILE A 50 12.11 12.84 7.21
C ILE A 50 13.60 12.61 7.36
N ILE A 51 14.37 12.73 6.27
CA ILE A 51 15.82 12.46 6.32
C ILE A 51 16.60 13.52 7.10
N LYS A 52 16.10 14.74 7.27
CA LYS A 52 16.70 15.75 8.18
C LYS A 52 16.81 15.28 9.62
N ASN A 53 15.96 14.30 10.03
CA ASN A 53 15.99 13.72 11.37
C ASN A 53 17.15 12.72 11.56
N ALA A 54 17.76 12.22 10.48
CA ALA A 54 18.90 11.33 10.53
C ALA A 54 20.20 12.14 10.74
N LYS A 55 20.47 12.51 11.99
CA LYS A 55 21.67 13.31 12.38
C LYS A 55 22.94 12.47 12.55
N GLU A 56 22.80 11.16 12.64
CA GLU A 56 23.87 10.18 12.74
C GLU A 56 23.80 9.22 11.55
N PRO A 57 24.83 8.39 11.31
CA PRO A 57 24.84 7.46 10.19
C PRO A 57 23.62 6.54 10.17
N LEU A 58 22.98 6.48 9.03
CA LEU A 58 21.86 5.57 8.71
C LEU A 58 22.40 4.58 7.68
N TYR A 59 22.55 3.32 8.09
CA TYR A 59 23.08 2.24 7.25
C TYR A 59 21.96 1.50 6.56
N ILE A 60 22.15 1.18 5.28
CA ILE A 60 21.16 0.47 4.46
C ILE A 60 21.85 -0.67 3.71
N ASP A 61 21.47 -1.90 4.03
CA ASP A 61 21.88 -3.09 3.30
C ASP A 61 20.77 -3.46 2.31
N VAL A 62 21.08 -3.42 1.02
CA VAL A 62 20.14 -3.71 -0.07
C VAL A 62 20.45 -5.08 -0.65
N PHE A 63 19.52 -6.04 -0.52
CA PHE A 63 19.74 -7.43 -0.97
C PHE A 63 19.36 -7.63 -2.44
N LEU A 64 19.77 -6.69 -3.28
CA LEU A 64 19.57 -6.71 -4.73
C LEU A 64 20.94 -6.65 -5.43
N GLU A 65 21.83 -7.63 -5.13
CA GLU A 65 23.11 -7.81 -5.83
C GLU A 65 23.18 -9.22 -6.40
N GLY A 66 23.60 -9.34 -7.67
CA GLY A 66 23.69 -10.60 -8.37
C GLY A 66 23.51 -10.49 -9.88
N ASN A 67 23.44 -11.65 -10.55
CA ASN A 67 23.17 -11.73 -11.99
C ASN A 67 21.65 -11.79 -12.21
N PHE A 68 21.03 -10.65 -12.52
CA PHE A 68 19.59 -10.54 -12.63
C PHE A 68 19.11 -10.43 -14.08
N PRO A 69 17.88 -10.93 -14.38
CA PRO A 69 17.14 -10.58 -15.57
C PRO A 69 16.99 -9.06 -15.70
N HIS A 70 16.73 -8.59 -16.91
CA HIS A 70 16.63 -7.16 -17.24
C HIS A 70 15.69 -6.39 -16.30
N GLU A 71 14.56 -6.97 -15.92
CA GLU A 71 13.56 -6.36 -15.05
C GLU A 71 14.11 -6.11 -13.64
N PHE A 72 14.77 -7.12 -13.05
CA PHE A 72 15.40 -6.99 -11.73
C PHE A 72 16.63 -6.09 -11.74
N LYS A 73 17.39 -6.11 -12.84
CA LYS A 73 18.49 -5.15 -13.05
C LYS A 73 17.99 -3.72 -13.06
N ARG A 74 16.81 -3.49 -13.66
CA ARG A 74 16.14 -2.21 -13.62
C ARG A 74 15.76 -1.83 -12.19
N LEU A 75 15.13 -2.73 -11.42
CA LEU A 75 14.79 -2.49 -10.02
C LEU A 75 16.02 -2.13 -9.19
N GLN A 76 17.14 -2.85 -9.38
CA GLN A 76 18.43 -2.55 -8.74
C GLN A 76 18.89 -1.12 -9.07
N ASN A 77 18.90 -0.74 -10.36
CA ASN A 77 19.35 0.57 -10.80
C ASN A 77 18.46 1.71 -10.25
N GLU A 78 17.14 1.56 -10.31
CA GLU A 78 16.21 2.56 -9.78
C GLU A 78 16.33 2.67 -8.25
N THR A 79 16.55 1.54 -7.55
CA THR A 79 16.83 1.55 -6.11
C THR A 79 18.12 2.30 -5.80
N LYS A 80 19.17 2.09 -6.60
CA LYS A 80 20.42 2.81 -6.44
C LYS A 80 20.24 4.31 -6.65
N GLN A 81 19.52 4.70 -7.71
CA GLN A 81 19.29 6.10 -8.02
C GLN A 81 18.52 6.83 -6.92
N ILE A 82 17.44 6.24 -6.39
CA ILE A 82 16.69 6.86 -5.29
C ILE A 82 17.53 6.98 -4.01
N LEU A 83 18.38 6.01 -3.71
CA LEU A 83 19.29 6.08 -2.57
C LEU A 83 20.39 7.13 -2.79
N ASP A 84 20.88 7.30 -4.02
CA ASP A 84 21.81 8.38 -4.38
C ASP A 84 21.16 9.76 -4.21
N GLU A 85 19.85 9.90 -4.52
CA GLU A 85 19.12 11.13 -4.23
C GLU A 85 19.02 11.37 -2.72
N PHE A 86 18.62 10.40 -1.93
CA PHE A 86 18.57 10.54 -0.47
C PHE A 86 19.93 10.94 0.11
N LYS A 87 21.00 10.28 -0.33
CA LYS A 87 22.39 10.55 0.10
C LYS A 87 22.86 11.96 -0.28
N ALA A 88 22.43 12.46 -1.44
CA ALA A 88 22.80 13.80 -1.89
C ALA A 88 22.24 14.91 -0.98
N TYR A 89 21.05 14.69 -0.41
CA TYR A 89 20.44 15.62 0.55
C TYR A 89 20.88 15.38 2.00
N ASN A 90 21.28 14.14 2.34
CA ASN A 90 21.81 13.83 3.67
C ASN A 90 22.99 12.84 3.57
N PRO A 91 24.24 13.33 3.75
CA PRO A 91 25.44 12.49 3.63
C PRO A 91 25.56 11.40 4.71
N ASN A 92 24.76 11.46 5.79
CA ASN A 92 24.69 10.41 6.79
C ASN A 92 24.02 9.13 6.28
N ILE A 93 23.39 9.17 5.10
CA ILE A 93 22.82 7.96 4.47
C ILE A 93 23.93 7.19 3.78
N ILE A 94 24.21 6.00 4.31
CA ILE A 94 25.24 5.09 3.85
C ILE A 94 24.57 3.80 3.40
N TYR A 95 24.73 3.42 2.15
CA TYR A 95 24.10 2.21 1.64
C TYR A 95 25.12 1.32 0.90
N GLN A 96 24.83 0.03 0.88
CA GLN A 96 25.55 -0.97 0.10
C GLN A 96 24.58 -1.99 -0.48
N PHE A 97 24.96 -2.54 -1.65
CA PHE A 97 24.28 -3.68 -2.22
C PHE A 97 25.01 -4.93 -1.79
N VAL A 98 24.27 -5.95 -1.38
CA VAL A 98 24.80 -7.20 -0.84
C VAL A 98 24.08 -8.37 -1.49
N ASN A 99 24.84 -9.36 -1.95
CA ASN A 99 24.28 -10.65 -2.30
C ASN A 99 24.28 -11.56 -1.06
N PRO A 100 23.13 -11.80 -0.41
CA PRO A 100 23.09 -12.62 0.79
C PRO A 100 23.39 -14.10 0.53
N LEU A 101 23.33 -14.56 -0.71
CA LEU A 101 23.54 -15.96 -1.12
C LEU A 101 24.88 -16.15 -1.86
N GLU A 102 25.85 -15.26 -1.67
CA GLU A 102 27.15 -15.35 -2.33
C GLU A 102 27.94 -16.59 -1.90
N ASN A 103 27.82 -16.97 -0.60
CA ASN A 103 28.42 -18.18 -0.07
C ASN A 103 27.40 -19.35 -0.09
N PRO A 104 27.57 -20.35 -0.99
CA PRO A 104 26.62 -21.47 -1.07
C PRO A 104 26.55 -22.33 0.21
N GLU A 105 27.63 -22.38 1.00
CA GLU A 105 27.67 -23.21 2.23
C GLU A 105 26.79 -22.63 3.34
N GLU A 106 26.58 -21.32 3.35
CA GLU A 106 25.76 -20.61 4.33
C GLU A 106 24.35 -20.27 3.82
N ALA A 107 24.09 -20.50 2.54
CA ALA A 107 22.85 -20.06 1.89
C ALA A 107 21.57 -20.54 2.58
N ASP A 108 21.49 -21.82 2.95
CA ASP A 108 20.30 -22.38 3.60
C ASP A 108 20.05 -21.75 4.96
N ALA A 109 21.07 -21.54 5.77
CA ALA A 109 20.97 -20.90 7.07
C ALA A 109 20.55 -19.42 6.96
N ILE A 110 21.07 -18.72 5.95
CA ILE A 110 20.69 -17.33 5.65
C ILE A 110 19.24 -17.25 5.20
N ILE A 111 18.81 -18.14 4.29
CA ILE A 111 17.42 -18.22 3.83
C ILE A 111 16.49 -18.42 5.02
N GLU A 112 16.78 -19.39 5.89
CA GLU A 112 15.96 -19.66 7.06
C GLU A 112 15.89 -18.44 8.00
N SER A 113 17.02 -17.82 8.30
CA SER A 113 17.12 -16.61 9.12
C SER A 113 16.31 -15.45 8.53
N PHE A 114 16.38 -15.24 7.19
CA PHE A 114 15.66 -14.17 6.51
C PHE A 114 14.16 -14.42 6.52
N VAL A 115 13.72 -15.65 6.24
CA VAL A 115 12.30 -16.04 6.30
C VAL A 115 11.74 -15.86 7.71
N GLN A 116 12.48 -16.27 8.75
CA GLN A 116 12.09 -16.07 10.15
C GLN A 116 11.94 -14.58 10.52
N ARG A 117 12.74 -13.71 9.90
CA ARG A 117 12.61 -12.24 10.04
C ARG A 117 11.50 -11.66 9.15
N GLY A 118 10.80 -12.47 8.36
CA GLY A 118 9.76 -12.06 7.43
C GLY A 118 10.28 -11.39 6.16
N LEU A 119 11.51 -11.69 5.76
CA LEU A 119 12.08 -11.32 4.47
C LEU A 119 11.80 -12.48 3.50
N THR A 120 10.73 -12.36 2.71
CA THR A 120 10.30 -13.43 1.80
C THR A 120 11.11 -13.41 0.51
N PRO A 121 11.65 -14.56 0.06
CA PRO A 121 12.35 -14.65 -1.21
C PRO A 121 11.38 -14.63 -2.40
N THR A 122 11.92 -14.27 -3.56
CA THR A 122 11.23 -14.35 -4.85
C THR A 122 12.07 -15.21 -5.80
N ASN A 123 11.45 -16.23 -6.42
CA ASN A 123 12.09 -17.03 -7.44
C ASN A 123 12.01 -16.31 -8.79
N ILE A 124 13.15 -16.13 -9.44
CA ILE A 124 13.27 -15.56 -10.77
C ILE A 124 13.85 -16.59 -11.73
N THR A 125 13.50 -16.50 -13.01
CA THR A 125 14.11 -17.31 -14.06
C THR A 125 15.15 -16.45 -14.76
N VAL A 126 16.40 -16.89 -14.74
CA VAL A 126 17.52 -16.25 -15.45
C VAL A 126 17.79 -17.06 -16.72
N ASP A 127 17.83 -16.38 -17.86
CA ASP A 127 18.26 -16.98 -19.13
C ASP A 127 19.70 -16.54 -19.43
N ASP A 128 20.65 -17.44 -19.25
CA ASP A 128 22.04 -17.21 -19.62
C ASP A 128 22.38 -18.06 -20.86
N LYS A 129 22.45 -17.39 -22.00
CA LYS A 129 22.81 -17.99 -23.31
C LYS A 129 21.96 -19.20 -23.68
N GLY A 130 20.66 -19.15 -23.40
CA GLY A 130 19.72 -20.25 -23.71
C GLY A 130 19.64 -21.33 -22.62
N LYS A 131 20.32 -21.13 -21.49
CA LYS A 131 20.23 -22.03 -20.34
C LYS A 131 19.37 -21.32 -19.27
N GLN A 132 18.18 -21.85 -19.02
CA GLN A 132 17.30 -21.30 -17.98
C GLN A 132 17.69 -21.86 -16.61
N SER A 133 18.01 -20.99 -15.68
CA SER A 133 18.20 -21.32 -14.26
C SER A 133 17.13 -20.60 -13.42
N LYS A 134 16.72 -21.24 -12.32
CA LYS A 134 15.89 -20.58 -11.29
C LYS A 134 16.81 -20.08 -10.19
N GLU A 135 16.77 -18.79 -9.94
CA GLU A 135 17.53 -18.17 -8.88
C GLU A 135 16.59 -17.58 -7.83
N MET A 136 17.02 -17.61 -6.58
CA MET A 136 16.30 -17.03 -5.46
C MET A 136 16.87 -15.64 -5.16
N VAL A 137 16.00 -14.65 -5.04
CA VAL A 137 16.36 -13.26 -4.76
C VAL A 137 15.58 -12.77 -3.56
N PHE A 138 16.21 -11.96 -2.72
CA PHE A 138 15.58 -11.26 -1.61
C PHE A 138 15.41 -9.78 -1.98
N PRO A 139 14.26 -9.35 -2.55
CA PRO A 139 14.04 -7.96 -2.96
C PRO A 139 13.68 -7.09 -1.75
N TRP A 140 14.61 -6.99 -0.80
CA TRP A 140 14.47 -6.28 0.46
C TRP A 140 15.68 -5.39 0.73
N ALA A 141 15.47 -4.38 1.57
CA ALA A 141 16.55 -3.67 2.23
C ALA A 141 16.32 -3.68 3.74
N ILE A 142 17.40 -3.61 4.51
CA ILE A 142 17.36 -3.37 5.96
C ILE A 142 18.01 -2.01 6.21
N ALA A 143 17.24 -1.09 6.79
CA ALA A 143 17.74 0.20 7.24
C ALA A 143 17.97 0.17 8.75
N THR A 144 19.15 0.62 9.20
CA THR A 144 19.54 0.64 10.61
C THR A 144 19.98 2.05 11.01
N TYR A 145 19.38 2.56 12.07
CA TYR A 145 19.70 3.85 12.66
C TYR A 145 19.81 3.71 14.18
N LYS A 146 21.00 3.93 14.75
CA LYS A 146 21.30 3.66 16.15
C LYS A 146 21.02 2.20 16.51
N ASP A 147 20.13 1.98 17.46
CA ASP A 147 19.66 0.69 17.99
C ASP A 147 18.41 0.14 17.29
N LYS A 148 17.90 0.86 16.27
CA LYS A 148 16.67 0.48 15.56
C LYS A 148 16.96 0.03 14.14
N SER A 149 16.34 -1.06 13.74
CA SER A 149 16.37 -1.55 12.37
C SER A 149 14.95 -1.76 11.85
N THR A 150 14.76 -1.56 10.55
CA THR A 150 13.49 -1.85 9.86
C THR A 150 13.75 -2.51 8.52
N LYS A 151 12.84 -3.38 8.11
CA LYS A 151 12.84 -4.00 6.78
C LYS A 151 12.05 -3.15 5.80
N ILE A 152 12.54 -3.03 4.58
CA ILE A 152 11.95 -2.26 3.49
C ILE A 152 11.75 -3.21 2.31
N SER A 153 10.50 -3.42 1.89
CA SER A 153 10.20 -4.22 0.71
C SER A 153 10.46 -3.42 -0.56
N LEU A 154 11.26 -3.95 -1.47
CA LEU A 154 11.61 -3.31 -2.74
C LEU A 154 10.78 -3.84 -3.90
N LEU A 155 10.12 -5.00 -3.74
CA LEU A 155 9.26 -5.59 -4.76
C LEU A 155 7.82 -5.63 -4.27
N LYS A 156 6.91 -5.03 -5.04
CA LYS A 156 5.48 -5.17 -4.80
C LYS A 156 4.95 -6.49 -5.35
N ASN A 157 4.21 -7.20 -4.53
CA ASN A 157 3.49 -8.37 -4.97
C ASN A 157 2.17 -7.93 -5.63
N LYS A 158 1.97 -8.30 -6.90
CA LYS A 158 0.70 -8.11 -7.63
C LYS A 158 0.27 -9.45 -8.22
N LEU A 159 -0.90 -9.91 -7.82
CA LEU A 159 -1.46 -11.16 -8.32
C LEU A 159 -1.77 -11.09 -9.82
N GLY A 160 -1.32 -12.10 -10.56
CA GLY A 160 -1.54 -12.17 -12.01
C GLY A 160 -0.69 -11.22 -12.85
N ALA A 161 0.09 -10.32 -12.22
CA ALA A 161 0.96 -9.41 -12.93
C ALA A 161 2.25 -10.10 -13.41
N THR A 162 2.73 -9.67 -14.59
CA THR A 162 4.05 -10.09 -15.10
C THR A 162 5.17 -9.54 -14.22
N THR A 163 6.38 -10.11 -14.33
CA THR A 163 7.57 -9.60 -13.62
C THR A 163 7.82 -8.13 -13.94
N GLU A 164 7.68 -7.74 -15.20
CA GLU A 164 7.82 -6.35 -15.64
C GLU A 164 6.81 -5.42 -14.95
N GLN A 165 5.53 -5.80 -14.90
CA GLN A 165 4.48 -5.02 -14.20
C GLN A 165 4.73 -4.90 -12.69
N LYS A 166 5.24 -5.97 -12.06
CA LYS A 166 5.63 -5.93 -10.63
C LYS A 166 6.78 -4.96 -10.40
N VAL A 167 7.81 -5.00 -11.25
CA VAL A 167 8.95 -4.08 -11.15
C VAL A 167 8.51 -2.63 -11.37
N VAL A 168 7.70 -2.35 -12.39
CA VAL A 168 7.16 -1.00 -12.63
C VAL A 168 6.43 -0.45 -11.41
N SER A 169 5.50 -1.25 -10.85
CA SER A 169 4.77 -0.87 -9.62
C SER A 169 5.69 -0.68 -8.42
N SER A 170 6.79 -1.46 -8.36
CA SER A 170 7.78 -1.35 -7.29
C SER A 170 8.58 -0.06 -7.40
N VAL A 171 9.04 0.29 -8.58
CA VAL A 171 9.79 1.54 -8.83
C VAL A 171 8.95 2.76 -8.45
N GLN A 172 7.67 2.78 -8.81
CA GLN A 172 6.73 3.85 -8.39
C GLN A 172 6.60 3.98 -6.86
N HIS A 173 6.90 2.91 -6.14
CA HIS A 173 6.73 2.84 -4.68
C HIS A 173 8.03 3.09 -3.89
N LEU A 174 9.20 3.06 -4.53
CA LEU A 174 10.50 3.09 -3.85
C LEU A 174 10.68 4.30 -2.93
N GLU A 175 10.33 5.51 -3.40
CA GLU A 175 10.46 6.72 -2.58
C GLU A 175 9.66 6.59 -1.28
N TYR A 176 8.40 6.15 -1.38
CA TYR A 176 7.56 5.93 -0.20
C TYR A 176 8.13 4.83 0.70
N ALA A 177 8.58 3.70 0.14
CA ALA A 177 9.09 2.57 0.91
C ALA A 177 10.32 2.98 1.76
N PHE A 178 11.26 3.73 1.18
CA PHE A 178 12.42 4.22 1.91
C PHE A 178 12.05 5.32 2.89
N ALA A 179 11.22 6.30 2.51
CA ALA A 179 10.77 7.38 3.39
C ALA A 179 10.01 6.83 4.62
N ASP A 180 9.12 5.86 4.43
CA ASP A 180 8.41 5.17 5.51
C ASP A 180 9.37 4.40 6.43
N GLY A 181 10.31 3.66 5.83
CA GLY A 181 11.36 2.96 6.58
C GLY A 181 12.21 3.91 7.42
N PHE A 182 12.66 5.02 6.84
CA PHE A 182 13.45 6.03 7.56
C PHE A 182 12.64 6.71 8.66
N HIS A 183 11.37 7.07 8.39
CA HIS A 183 10.48 7.64 9.40
C HIS A 183 10.34 6.71 10.61
N LYS A 184 10.17 5.40 10.42
CA LYS A 184 10.03 4.40 11.49
C LYS A 184 11.20 4.36 12.45
N ILE A 185 12.43 4.50 11.96
CA ILE A 185 13.65 4.38 12.77
C ILE A 185 14.17 5.72 13.29
N THR A 186 13.92 6.83 12.58
CA THR A 186 14.41 8.16 12.98
C THR A 186 13.41 8.92 13.85
N THR A 187 12.12 8.57 13.82
CA THR A 187 11.07 9.27 14.57
C THR A 187 10.64 8.47 15.79
N LYS A 188 10.34 9.17 16.89
CA LYS A 188 9.76 8.54 18.08
C LYS A 188 8.27 8.33 17.89
N LYS A 189 7.76 7.16 18.32
CA LYS A 189 6.31 6.93 18.36
C LYS A 189 5.64 7.96 19.26
N GLN A 190 4.57 8.56 18.80
CA GLN A 190 3.81 9.56 19.56
C GLN A 190 2.32 9.24 19.58
N LYS A 191 1.78 8.71 18.47
CA LYS A 191 0.35 8.46 18.31
C LYS A 191 -0.11 7.22 19.05
N LYS A 192 -1.31 7.30 19.63
CA LYS A 192 -1.94 6.25 20.44
C LYS A 192 -3.21 5.76 19.77
N ILE A 193 -3.35 4.45 19.67
CA ILE A 193 -4.48 3.77 19.04
C ILE A 193 -5.23 2.95 20.10
N ALA A 194 -6.54 3.21 20.22
CA ALA A 194 -7.44 2.39 21.01
C ALA A 194 -8.01 1.26 20.15
N VAL A 195 -7.82 0.01 20.55
CA VAL A 195 -8.51 -1.13 19.95
C VAL A 195 -9.74 -1.43 20.80
N ILE A 196 -10.92 -1.17 20.24
CA ILE A 196 -12.20 -1.30 20.97
C ILE A 196 -12.46 -2.77 21.27
N LYS A 197 -12.85 -3.05 22.52
CA LYS A 197 -13.12 -4.36 23.10
C LYS A 197 -14.48 -4.39 23.78
N GLY A 198 -15.01 -5.62 24.03
CA GLY A 198 -16.26 -5.82 24.75
C GLY A 198 -17.51 -5.82 23.87
N LYS A 199 -17.35 -6.07 22.56
CA LYS A 199 -18.47 -6.16 21.60
C LYS A 199 -18.54 -7.53 20.89
N ASN A 200 -18.10 -8.59 21.53
CA ASN A 200 -18.01 -9.94 20.95
C ASN A 200 -17.26 -9.94 19.61
N GLU A 201 -16.26 -9.08 19.52
CA GLU A 201 -15.41 -8.93 18.33
C GLU A 201 -14.53 -10.16 18.09
N LEU A 202 -13.87 -10.21 16.93
CA LEU A 202 -12.91 -11.27 16.60
C LEU A 202 -11.88 -11.47 17.73
N PRO A 203 -11.56 -12.73 18.09
CA PRO A 203 -10.44 -13.05 18.99
C PRO A 203 -9.13 -12.43 18.51
N ASP A 204 -8.25 -12.08 19.45
CA ASP A 204 -7.02 -11.34 19.13
C ASP A 204 -6.05 -12.09 18.22
N ILE A 205 -6.05 -13.42 18.28
CA ILE A 205 -5.22 -14.26 17.41
C ILE A 205 -5.53 -14.05 15.93
N PHE A 206 -6.77 -13.75 15.58
CA PHE A 206 -7.19 -13.48 14.20
C PHE A 206 -6.92 -12.04 13.72
N LYS A 207 -6.46 -11.16 14.62
CA LYS A 207 -6.05 -9.79 14.32
C LYS A 207 -4.56 -9.57 14.58
N ALA A 208 -3.85 -10.62 14.98
CA ALA A 208 -2.51 -10.53 15.57
C ALA A 208 -1.49 -9.94 14.59
N ASP A 209 -1.47 -10.39 13.34
CA ASP A 209 -0.50 -9.90 12.34
C ASP A 209 -0.70 -8.41 12.05
N PHE A 210 -1.94 -7.97 11.87
CA PHE A 210 -2.23 -6.56 11.65
C PHE A 210 -1.87 -5.70 12.87
N LEU A 211 -2.29 -6.11 14.08
CA LEU A 211 -2.01 -5.36 15.30
C LEU A 211 -0.52 -5.31 15.62
N GLN A 212 0.23 -6.37 15.29
CA GLN A 212 1.69 -6.37 15.41
C GLN A 212 2.32 -5.36 14.47
N SER A 213 1.88 -5.31 13.21
CA SER A 213 2.36 -4.33 12.23
C SER A 213 2.05 -2.89 12.63
N VAL A 214 0.86 -2.65 13.18
CA VAL A 214 0.48 -1.32 13.74
C VAL A 214 1.37 -0.97 14.94
N ARG A 215 1.68 -1.93 15.81
CA ARG A 215 2.52 -1.73 17.00
C ARG A 215 3.95 -1.33 16.65
N GLU A 216 4.45 -1.68 15.47
CA GLU A 216 5.79 -1.24 15.02
C GLU A 216 5.89 0.29 14.99
N ASN A 217 4.81 1.00 14.60
CA ASN A 217 4.81 2.44 14.38
C ASN A 217 4.08 3.25 15.44
N TYR A 218 3.13 2.66 16.15
CA TYR A 218 2.19 3.33 17.03
C TYR A 218 2.10 2.65 18.40
N PHE A 219 1.68 3.41 19.41
CA PHE A 219 1.27 2.82 20.70
C PHE A 219 -0.15 2.29 20.56
N ILE A 220 -0.37 1.02 20.85
CA ILE A 220 -1.71 0.43 20.83
C ILE A 220 -2.10 -0.08 22.22
N ALA A 221 -3.36 0.13 22.59
CA ALA A 221 -3.92 -0.40 23.82
C ALA A 221 -5.37 -0.86 23.62
N PRO A 222 -5.81 -1.93 24.30
CA PRO A 222 -7.21 -2.31 24.33
C PRO A 222 -8.02 -1.24 25.09
N PHE A 223 -9.24 -0.98 24.62
CA PHE A 223 -10.18 -0.09 25.28
C PHE A 223 -11.51 -0.83 25.51
N PRO A 224 -11.81 -1.24 26.78
CA PRO A 224 -12.98 -2.05 27.11
C PRO A 224 -14.25 -1.19 27.11
N LEU A 225 -14.96 -1.15 25.97
CA LEU A 225 -16.14 -0.29 25.80
C LEU A 225 -17.34 -0.78 26.63
N ASP A 226 -17.47 -2.09 26.86
CA ASP A 226 -18.50 -2.70 27.72
C ASP A 226 -18.46 -2.22 29.18
N SER A 227 -17.34 -1.66 29.59
CA SER A 227 -17.17 -1.11 30.94
C SER A 227 -17.60 0.35 31.06
N VAL A 228 -18.01 0.99 29.96
CA VAL A 228 -18.45 2.40 29.93
C VAL A 228 -19.61 2.68 30.88
N SER A 229 -20.58 1.76 30.99
CA SER A 229 -21.74 1.91 31.89
C SER A 229 -21.38 2.12 33.36
N LYS A 230 -20.19 1.67 33.81
CA LYS A 230 -19.72 1.84 35.20
C LYS A 230 -19.33 3.27 35.52
N ASN A 231 -18.72 3.99 34.58
CA ASN A 231 -18.34 5.41 34.73
C ASN A 231 -18.16 6.06 33.35
N PRO A 232 -19.27 6.45 32.66
CA PRO A 232 -19.21 6.96 31.30
C PRO A 232 -18.31 8.19 31.11
N VAL A 233 -18.32 9.11 32.08
CA VAL A 233 -17.51 10.35 32.04
C VAL A 233 -16.01 10.03 32.06
N LEU A 234 -15.59 9.07 32.91
CA LEU A 234 -14.19 8.66 32.97
C LEU A 234 -13.73 8.02 31.65
N PHE A 235 -14.56 7.12 31.10
CA PHE A 235 -14.27 6.46 29.83
C PHE A 235 -14.26 7.45 28.67
N ALA A 236 -15.17 8.41 28.60
CA ALA A 236 -15.15 9.47 27.63
C ALA A 236 -13.85 10.29 27.69
N LYS A 237 -13.39 10.62 28.91
CA LYS A 237 -12.11 11.32 29.11
C LYS A 237 -10.92 10.46 28.73
N ALA A 238 -10.94 9.18 29.07
CA ALA A 238 -9.86 8.24 28.74
C ALA A 238 -9.72 8.03 27.22
N LEU A 239 -10.82 7.84 26.49
CA LEU A 239 -10.79 7.66 25.05
C LEU A 239 -10.23 8.90 24.33
N LYS A 240 -10.51 10.11 24.80
CA LYS A 240 -9.95 11.36 24.27
C LYS A 240 -8.41 11.44 24.33
N THR A 241 -7.73 10.56 25.08
CA THR A 241 -6.25 10.50 25.12
C THR A 241 -5.64 9.73 23.94
N PHE A 242 -6.47 9.09 23.14
CA PHE A 242 -6.06 8.37 21.93
C PHE A 242 -6.27 9.24 20.68
N ASP A 243 -5.53 8.95 19.62
CA ASP A 243 -5.61 9.65 18.33
C ASP A 243 -6.54 8.91 17.35
N LEU A 244 -6.62 7.58 17.45
CA LEU A 244 -7.41 6.71 16.60
C LEU A 244 -8.10 5.63 17.44
N ALA A 245 -9.36 5.32 17.11
CA ALA A 245 -10.06 4.14 17.60
C ALA A 245 -10.33 3.15 16.45
N ILE A 246 -9.96 1.88 16.64
CA ILE A 246 -10.22 0.78 15.71
C ILE A 246 -11.35 -0.07 16.26
N ILE A 247 -12.43 -0.18 15.50
CA ILE A 247 -13.61 -1.00 15.79
C ILE A 247 -13.63 -2.15 14.78
N ALA A 248 -13.28 -3.38 15.24
CA ALA A 248 -13.03 -4.51 14.36
C ALA A 248 -14.04 -5.64 14.60
N LYS A 249 -14.98 -5.79 13.68
CA LYS A 249 -16.01 -6.85 13.64
C LYS A 249 -16.81 -6.97 14.96
N PRO A 250 -17.45 -5.91 15.46
CA PRO A 250 -18.34 -6.00 16.59
C PRO A 250 -19.56 -6.87 16.22
N LYS A 251 -20.01 -7.70 17.16
CA LYS A 251 -21.21 -8.55 17.00
C LYS A 251 -22.30 -8.24 18.01
N ALA A 252 -22.01 -7.46 19.06
CA ALA A 252 -22.97 -7.01 20.04
C ALA A 252 -23.37 -5.55 19.82
N ALA A 253 -24.65 -5.25 20.04
CA ALA A 253 -25.19 -3.89 19.92
C ALA A 253 -24.50 -2.91 20.88
N PHE A 254 -24.36 -1.66 20.45
CA PHE A 254 -23.82 -0.58 21.24
C PHE A 254 -24.94 0.09 22.06
N SER A 255 -24.69 0.30 23.36
CA SER A 255 -25.60 1.08 24.21
C SER A 255 -25.51 2.57 23.88
N ASP A 256 -26.47 3.38 24.35
CA ASP A 256 -26.44 4.81 24.09
C ASP A 256 -25.25 5.52 24.79
N GLU A 257 -24.82 5.02 25.97
CA GLU A 257 -23.65 5.54 26.66
C GLU A 257 -22.37 5.24 25.86
N GLU A 258 -22.24 4.06 25.30
CA GLU A 258 -21.10 3.67 24.47
C GLU A 258 -21.07 4.48 23.16
N LYS A 259 -22.23 4.68 22.54
CA LYS A 259 -22.37 5.57 21.38
C LYS A 259 -21.98 7.00 21.73
N GLN A 260 -22.41 7.55 22.87
CA GLN A 260 -22.07 8.91 23.27
C GLN A 260 -20.57 9.07 23.52
N VAL A 261 -19.89 8.06 24.09
CA VAL A 261 -18.42 8.08 24.27
C VAL A 261 -17.70 8.13 22.93
N LEU A 262 -18.09 7.26 21.97
CA LEU A 262 -17.52 7.23 20.63
C LEU A 262 -17.83 8.49 19.82
N ASP A 263 -19.08 8.97 19.88
CA ASP A 263 -19.51 10.21 19.25
C ASP A 263 -18.66 11.39 19.73
N GLN A 264 -18.52 11.56 21.06
CA GLN A 264 -17.74 12.66 21.63
C GLN A 264 -16.23 12.52 21.35
N PHE A 265 -15.72 11.32 21.16
CA PHE A 265 -14.37 11.11 20.68
C PHE A 265 -14.20 11.69 19.25
N ILE A 266 -15.10 11.35 18.34
CA ILE A 266 -15.11 11.82 16.95
C ILE A 266 -15.28 13.35 16.89
N ILE A 267 -16.26 13.89 17.62
CA ILE A 267 -16.55 15.32 17.67
C ILE A 267 -15.35 16.13 18.19
N ASN A 268 -14.55 15.58 19.08
CA ASN A 268 -13.32 16.23 19.56
C ASN A 268 -12.11 16.05 18.64
N GLY A 269 -12.28 15.44 17.44
CA GLY A 269 -11.24 15.29 16.42
C GLY A 269 -10.53 13.94 16.46
N GLY A 270 -10.98 13.00 17.29
CA GLY A 270 -10.52 11.61 17.27
C GLY A 270 -10.91 10.93 15.97
N LYS A 271 -9.98 10.15 15.39
CA LYS A 271 -10.19 9.45 14.13
C LYS A 271 -10.71 8.03 14.39
N THR A 272 -11.45 7.47 13.44
CA THR A 272 -11.99 6.10 13.60
C THR A 272 -11.80 5.26 12.36
N LEU A 273 -11.48 3.99 12.57
CA LEU A 273 -11.48 2.93 11.55
C LEU A 273 -12.53 1.90 11.94
N TRP A 274 -13.59 1.82 11.16
CA TRP A 274 -14.72 0.92 11.35
C TRP A 274 -14.63 -0.23 10.36
N LEU A 275 -14.48 -1.44 10.86
CA LEU A 275 -14.53 -2.68 10.10
C LEU A 275 -15.76 -3.44 10.58
N VAL A 276 -16.90 -3.21 9.93
CA VAL A 276 -18.23 -3.58 10.48
C VAL A 276 -19.11 -4.20 9.42
N GLU A 277 -19.84 -5.20 9.81
CA GLU A 277 -20.86 -5.87 9.01
C GLU A 277 -22.22 -5.78 9.71
N THR A 278 -23.30 -5.95 8.95
CA THR A 278 -24.69 -5.94 9.45
C THR A 278 -25.44 -7.22 9.09
N VAL A 279 -24.72 -8.22 8.58
CA VAL A 279 -25.23 -9.56 8.26
C VAL A 279 -24.38 -10.59 8.94
N ASN A 280 -25.01 -11.45 9.74
CA ASN A 280 -24.31 -12.53 10.42
C ASN A 280 -24.22 -13.75 9.50
N ILE A 281 -23.03 -14.01 9.00
CA ILE A 281 -22.66 -15.22 8.25
C ILE A 281 -21.20 -15.54 8.57
N ASP A 282 -20.88 -16.81 8.65
CA ASP A 282 -19.52 -17.26 8.92
C ASP A 282 -19.12 -18.38 7.97
N MET A 283 -17.96 -18.22 7.35
CA MET A 283 -17.38 -19.19 6.43
C MET A 283 -17.08 -20.52 7.09
N GLU A 284 -16.77 -20.53 8.39
CA GLU A 284 -16.51 -21.78 9.14
C GLU A 284 -17.78 -22.63 9.26
N ASN A 285 -18.94 -21.98 9.52
CA ASN A 285 -20.22 -22.67 9.54
C ASN A 285 -20.56 -23.25 8.16
N LEU A 286 -20.35 -22.48 7.11
CA LEU A 286 -20.59 -22.90 5.75
C LEU A 286 -19.73 -24.13 5.38
N ASN A 287 -18.45 -24.13 5.77
CA ASN A 287 -17.53 -25.26 5.54
C ASN A 287 -17.92 -26.54 6.31
N LYS A 288 -18.56 -26.41 7.47
CA LYS A 288 -18.95 -27.57 8.30
C LYS A 288 -20.23 -28.24 7.82
N THR A 289 -21.20 -27.44 7.34
CA THR A 289 -22.56 -27.92 7.03
C THR A 289 -22.87 -27.92 5.54
N GLY A 290 -22.04 -27.27 4.71
CA GLY A 290 -22.32 -27.06 3.27
C GLY A 290 -23.30 -25.95 2.98
N THR A 291 -24.11 -25.56 3.98
CA THR A 291 -25.13 -24.49 3.90
C THR A 291 -25.06 -23.60 5.14
N SER A 292 -25.43 -22.35 5.00
CA SER A 292 -25.58 -21.41 6.11
C SER A 292 -26.61 -20.35 5.77
N PHE A 293 -27.32 -19.84 6.79
CA PHE A 293 -28.23 -18.72 6.60
C PHE A 293 -27.57 -17.40 6.98
N ALA A 294 -27.69 -16.43 6.08
CA ALA A 294 -27.27 -15.06 6.32
C ALA A 294 -28.44 -14.27 6.91
N PHE A 295 -28.33 -13.83 8.16
CA PHE A 295 -29.34 -13.05 8.85
C PHE A 295 -28.86 -11.64 9.14
N PRO A 296 -29.71 -10.62 8.95
CA PRO A 296 -29.37 -9.27 9.39
C PRO A 296 -29.32 -9.19 10.90
N PHE A 297 -28.42 -8.35 11.43
CA PHE A 297 -28.38 -8.01 12.85
C PHE A 297 -28.11 -6.51 13.04
N ASP A 298 -28.57 -5.96 14.16
CA ASP A 298 -28.45 -4.55 14.46
C ASP A 298 -27.38 -4.29 15.51
N LEU A 299 -26.41 -3.45 15.16
CA LEU A 299 -25.37 -2.95 16.07
C LEU A 299 -25.85 -1.75 16.90
N GLY A 300 -27.06 -1.23 16.65
CA GLY A 300 -27.55 -0.01 17.29
C GLY A 300 -26.85 1.27 16.79
N LEU A 301 -26.15 1.22 15.66
CA LEU A 301 -25.32 2.34 15.15
C LEU A 301 -25.96 3.07 13.96
N ASN A 302 -27.14 2.65 13.52
CA ASN A 302 -27.76 3.16 12.30
C ASN A 302 -28.01 4.67 12.35
N ASP A 303 -28.47 5.20 13.48
CA ASP A 303 -28.73 6.62 13.71
C ASP A 303 -27.43 7.46 13.69
N MET A 304 -26.35 6.93 14.27
CA MET A 304 -25.03 7.54 14.28
C MET A 304 -24.40 7.58 12.89
N PHE A 305 -24.44 6.46 12.16
CA PHE A 305 -23.95 6.39 10.80
C PHE A 305 -24.71 7.29 9.83
N PHE A 306 -26.05 7.32 9.96
CA PHE A 306 -26.90 8.21 9.19
C PHE A 306 -26.57 9.70 9.44
N LYS A 307 -26.40 10.10 10.71
CA LYS A 307 -25.99 11.47 11.08
C LYS A 307 -24.63 11.82 10.46
N TYR A 308 -23.69 10.89 10.41
CA TYR A 308 -22.37 11.08 9.81
C TYR A 308 -22.39 11.05 8.29
N GLY A 309 -23.46 10.58 7.67
CA GLY A 309 -23.69 10.68 6.22
C GLY A 309 -23.38 9.42 5.43
N PHE A 310 -23.55 8.26 6.04
CA PHE A 310 -23.52 6.97 5.36
C PHE A 310 -24.47 5.97 6.03
N ARG A 311 -24.77 4.88 5.32
CA ARG A 311 -25.53 3.75 5.82
C ARG A 311 -24.90 2.45 5.33
N ILE A 312 -24.78 1.47 6.20
CA ILE A 312 -24.46 0.09 5.83
C ILE A 312 -25.79 -0.66 5.72
N ASN A 313 -26.08 -1.16 4.51
CA ASN A 313 -27.30 -1.89 4.28
C ASN A 313 -27.15 -3.34 4.73
N PRO A 314 -28.16 -3.94 5.37
CA PRO A 314 -28.12 -5.34 5.79
C PRO A 314 -28.39 -6.28 4.60
N ILE A 315 -27.55 -6.21 3.59
CA ILE A 315 -27.56 -6.98 2.36
C ILE A 315 -26.16 -7.43 2.01
N LEU A 316 -26.02 -8.57 1.36
CA LEU A 316 -24.76 -9.07 0.89
C LEU A 316 -24.47 -8.59 -0.54
N VAL A 317 -23.19 -8.58 -0.89
CA VAL A 317 -22.73 -8.28 -2.24
C VAL A 317 -22.17 -9.53 -2.89
N LYS A 318 -22.60 -9.82 -4.12
CA LYS A 318 -22.00 -10.81 -5.02
C LYS A 318 -21.26 -10.11 -6.14
N ASP A 319 -20.07 -10.61 -6.50
CA ASP A 319 -19.28 -10.08 -7.61
C ASP A 319 -18.71 -11.23 -8.45
N ILE A 320 -18.76 -11.13 -9.78
CA ILE A 320 -18.13 -12.10 -10.68
C ILE A 320 -16.60 -12.01 -10.55
N GLN A 321 -16.07 -10.80 -10.31
CA GLN A 321 -14.68 -10.60 -9.96
C GLN A 321 -14.45 -10.96 -8.49
N CYS A 322 -14.20 -12.24 -8.22
CA CYS A 322 -14.14 -12.80 -6.87
C CYS A 322 -12.89 -13.64 -6.62
N ALA A 323 -12.55 -13.78 -5.35
CA ALA A 323 -11.54 -14.72 -4.91
C ALA A 323 -12.08 -16.16 -4.99
N PRO A 324 -11.22 -17.15 -5.33
CA PRO A 324 -11.64 -18.55 -5.35
C PRO A 324 -11.72 -19.13 -3.94
N ILE A 325 -12.61 -20.11 -3.78
CA ILE A 325 -12.64 -21.03 -2.64
C ILE A 325 -12.09 -22.40 -3.06
N SER A 326 -11.37 -23.06 -2.16
CA SER A 326 -10.87 -24.42 -2.38
C SER A 326 -11.81 -25.43 -1.74
N LEU A 327 -12.44 -26.28 -2.53
CA LEU A 327 -13.38 -27.31 -2.06
C LEU A 327 -12.90 -28.70 -2.45
N ALA A 328 -13.27 -29.70 -1.64
CA ALA A 328 -13.00 -31.09 -1.94
C ALA A 328 -13.80 -31.51 -3.17
N SER A 329 -13.11 -31.98 -4.23
CA SER A 329 -13.73 -32.42 -5.50
C SER A 329 -13.77 -33.95 -5.64
N GLY A 330 -13.15 -34.69 -4.72
CA GLY A 330 -13.09 -36.15 -4.73
C GLY A 330 -11.87 -36.71 -3.99
N ASN A 331 -11.70 -38.03 -4.06
CA ASN A 331 -10.56 -38.72 -3.47
C ASN A 331 -9.75 -39.46 -4.57
N LYS A 332 -8.45 -39.34 -4.54
CA LYS A 332 -7.51 -40.15 -5.34
C LYS A 332 -6.74 -41.05 -4.38
N GLY A 333 -7.21 -42.28 -4.26
CA GLY A 333 -6.73 -43.17 -3.20
C GLY A 333 -7.11 -42.64 -1.81
N ASN A 334 -6.14 -42.53 -0.92
CA ASN A 334 -6.32 -42.00 0.44
C ASN A 334 -6.16 -40.47 0.55
N GLN A 335 -5.97 -39.75 -0.57
CA GLN A 335 -5.78 -38.30 -0.57
C GLN A 335 -7.02 -37.59 -1.12
N THR A 336 -7.56 -36.64 -0.35
CA THR A 336 -8.63 -35.74 -0.81
C THR A 336 -8.06 -34.76 -1.84
N GLN A 337 -8.71 -34.67 -2.99
CA GLN A 337 -8.41 -33.71 -4.02
C GLN A 337 -9.18 -32.44 -3.77
N TYR A 338 -8.51 -31.28 -3.95
CA TYR A 338 -9.12 -29.97 -3.82
C TYR A 338 -9.05 -29.24 -5.15
N GLU A 339 -10.17 -28.65 -5.54
CA GLU A 339 -10.28 -27.79 -6.71
C GLU A 339 -10.69 -26.38 -6.31
N LYS A 340 -10.29 -25.39 -7.13
CA LYS A 340 -10.57 -23.98 -6.90
C LYS A 340 -11.81 -23.57 -7.69
N TYR A 341 -12.81 -23.07 -6.99
CA TYR A 341 -14.05 -22.57 -7.56
C TYR A 341 -14.23 -21.07 -7.30
N PRO A 342 -14.85 -20.30 -8.21
CA PRO A 342 -15.15 -18.91 -7.95
C PRO A 342 -16.16 -18.79 -6.80
N TRP A 343 -15.87 -17.89 -5.84
CA TRP A 343 -16.75 -17.66 -4.71
C TRP A 343 -17.31 -16.23 -4.75
N TYR A 344 -18.48 -16.05 -5.33
CA TYR A 344 -19.05 -14.74 -5.63
C TYR A 344 -19.32 -13.86 -4.40
N PHE A 345 -19.36 -14.41 -3.20
CA PHE A 345 -19.46 -13.67 -1.94
C PHE A 345 -18.11 -13.18 -1.39
N SER A 346 -17.02 -13.48 -2.09
CA SER A 346 -15.71 -12.93 -1.78
C SER A 346 -15.23 -11.98 -2.91
N PRO A 347 -15.79 -10.77 -3.01
CA PRO A 347 -15.33 -9.78 -3.97
C PRO A 347 -13.82 -9.58 -3.91
N TYR A 348 -13.18 -9.55 -5.07
CA TYR A 348 -11.77 -9.26 -5.21
C TYR A 348 -11.62 -7.93 -5.93
N ILE A 349 -11.36 -6.86 -5.16
CA ILE A 349 -11.47 -5.49 -5.60
C ILE A 349 -10.11 -4.93 -5.97
N PHE A 350 -9.94 -4.51 -7.23
CA PHE A 350 -8.81 -3.71 -7.69
C PHE A 350 -9.22 -2.23 -7.62
N PRO A 351 -8.63 -1.44 -6.71
CA PRO A 351 -9.02 -0.04 -6.59
C PRO A 351 -8.58 0.76 -7.82
N GLU A 352 -9.49 1.55 -8.38
CA GLU A 352 -9.22 2.45 -9.51
C GLU A 352 -8.90 3.89 -9.05
N SER A 353 -9.14 4.19 -7.78
CA SER A 353 -8.95 5.52 -7.23
C SER A 353 -7.46 5.87 -7.08
N LYS A 354 -7.08 7.10 -7.44
CA LYS A 354 -5.73 7.66 -7.20
C LYS A 354 -5.54 8.15 -5.74
N HIS A 355 -6.48 7.86 -4.86
CA HIS A 355 -6.36 8.26 -3.45
C HIS A 355 -5.17 7.55 -2.79
N PRO A 356 -4.32 8.23 -1.98
CA PRO A 356 -3.09 7.64 -1.42
C PRO A 356 -3.28 6.32 -0.68
N ILE A 357 -4.44 6.09 -0.05
CA ILE A 357 -4.76 4.84 0.65
C ILE A 357 -4.75 3.65 -0.31
N VAL A 358 -5.28 3.83 -1.52
CA VAL A 358 -5.54 2.75 -2.48
C VAL A 358 -4.71 2.86 -3.76
N ASN A 359 -3.95 3.93 -3.93
CA ASN A 359 -3.10 4.08 -5.11
C ASN A 359 -1.99 3.03 -5.11
N ASN A 360 -1.84 2.36 -6.24
CA ASN A 360 -0.81 1.33 -6.47
C ASN A 360 -0.80 0.20 -5.43
N ILE A 361 -1.97 -0.23 -4.91
CA ILE A 361 -2.12 -1.49 -4.18
C ILE A 361 -2.64 -2.59 -5.11
N ASP A 362 -2.44 -3.84 -4.71
CA ASP A 362 -3.06 -4.99 -5.38
C ASP A 362 -4.54 -5.13 -4.97
N GLY A 363 -5.19 -6.15 -5.49
CA GLY A 363 -6.58 -6.44 -5.15
C GLY A 363 -6.78 -6.75 -3.66
N VAL A 364 -7.82 -6.18 -3.10
CA VAL A 364 -8.29 -6.41 -1.73
C VAL A 364 -9.39 -7.45 -1.75
N LYS A 365 -9.25 -8.50 -0.96
CA LYS A 365 -10.27 -9.54 -0.80
C LYS A 365 -11.21 -9.17 0.34
N LEU A 366 -12.51 -9.23 0.09
CA LEU A 366 -13.55 -9.13 1.11
C LEU A 366 -14.30 -10.46 1.21
N ASP A 367 -14.92 -10.71 2.35
CA ASP A 367 -15.76 -11.88 2.58
C ASP A 367 -17.13 -11.44 3.11
N PHE A 368 -18.21 -11.72 2.37
CA PHE A 368 -19.59 -11.36 2.72
C PHE A 368 -19.81 -9.86 2.96
N ALA A 369 -19.14 -9.02 2.19
CA ALA A 369 -19.26 -7.56 2.31
C ALA A 369 -20.71 -7.07 2.17
N ASN A 370 -21.02 -6.01 2.90
CA ASN A 370 -22.30 -5.31 2.81
C ASN A 370 -22.19 -4.08 1.90
N ALA A 371 -23.31 -3.62 1.33
CA ALA A 371 -23.32 -2.41 0.52
C ALA A 371 -23.36 -1.15 1.42
N ILE A 372 -22.54 -0.14 1.08
CA ILE A 372 -22.58 1.18 1.70
C ILE A 372 -23.30 2.16 0.78
N ASP A 373 -24.26 2.91 1.33
CA ASP A 373 -24.83 4.09 0.69
C ASP A 373 -24.25 5.35 1.36
N THR A 374 -23.90 6.35 0.55
CA THR A 374 -23.46 7.67 1.06
C THR A 374 -24.62 8.67 0.98
N LEU A 375 -24.75 9.50 2.00
CA LEU A 375 -25.81 10.48 2.14
C LEU A 375 -25.27 11.90 1.95
N LYS A 376 -26.06 12.78 1.34
CA LYS A 376 -25.67 14.19 1.16
C LYS A 376 -25.74 14.93 2.51
N ASN A 377 -24.62 15.38 2.99
CA ASN A 377 -24.46 16.30 4.11
C ASN A 377 -23.13 17.09 3.92
N GLY A 378 -22.74 17.91 4.85
CA GLY A 378 -21.52 18.74 4.74
C GLY A 378 -20.17 17.98 4.87
N ILE A 379 -20.21 16.66 5.03
CA ILE A 379 -19.01 15.80 5.14
C ILE A 379 -18.58 15.37 3.75
N LYS A 380 -17.28 15.50 3.44
CA LYS A 380 -16.68 14.96 2.21
C LYS A 380 -16.63 13.43 2.29
N LYS A 381 -17.05 12.75 1.24
CA LYS A 381 -16.99 11.29 1.09
C LYS A 381 -16.14 10.93 -0.10
N THR A 382 -15.22 9.98 0.11
CA THR A 382 -14.40 9.39 -0.94
C THR A 382 -14.57 7.88 -0.91
N ILE A 383 -15.05 7.29 -1.99
CA ILE A 383 -15.14 5.83 -2.10
C ILE A 383 -13.72 5.29 -2.25
N LEU A 384 -13.32 4.41 -1.35
CA LEU A 384 -12.01 3.76 -1.36
C LEU A 384 -12.05 2.42 -2.09
N LEU A 385 -13.06 1.60 -1.78
CA LEU A 385 -13.27 0.30 -2.42
C LEU A 385 -14.70 0.23 -2.93
N GLN A 386 -14.84 -0.22 -4.17
CA GLN A 386 -16.13 -0.57 -4.79
C GLN A 386 -15.96 -1.85 -5.60
N THR A 387 -17.02 -2.61 -5.69
CA THR A 387 -17.06 -3.86 -6.46
C THR A 387 -16.96 -3.59 -7.96
N SER A 388 -16.78 -4.65 -8.75
CA SER A 388 -16.72 -4.55 -10.21
C SER A 388 -18.08 -4.10 -10.80
N ILE A 389 -18.07 -3.79 -12.09
CA ILE A 389 -19.30 -3.51 -12.85
C ILE A 389 -20.25 -4.72 -12.93
N TYR A 390 -19.72 -5.93 -12.67
CA TYR A 390 -20.47 -7.19 -12.67
C TYR A 390 -20.75 -7.65 -11.23
N SER A 391 -21.37 -6.80 -10.44
CA SER A 391 -21.75 -7.11 -9.06
C SER A 391 -23.23 -6.82 -8.81
N LYS A 392 -23.80 -7.53 -7.82
CA LYS A 392 -25.20 -7.36 -7.42
C LYS A 392 -25.39 -7.41 -5.92
N LYS A 393 -26.50 -6.81 -5.49
CA LYS A 393 -26.98 -6.84 -4.11
C LYS A 393 -27.86 -8.07 -3.90
N VAL A 394 -27.67 -8.77 -2.77
CA VAL A 394 -28.45 -9.93 -2.35
C VAL A 394 -29.12 -9.60 -1.03
N GLY A 395 -30.45 -9.60 -1.01
CA GLY A 395 -31.24 -9.33 0.19
C GLY A 395 -31.06 -10.42 1.24
N THR A 396 -31.25 -10.04 2.51
CA THR A 396 -31.22 -10.96 3.66
C THR A 396 -32.57 -10.94 4.37
N PRO A 397 -33.02 -12.04 5.03
CA PRO A 397 -32.32 -13.31 5.19
C PRO A 397 -32.24 -14.13 3.90
N VAL A 398 -31.13 -14.86 3.70
CA VAL A 398 -30.91 -15.73 2.54
C VAL A 398 -30.09 -16.96 2.92
N GLU A 399 -30.45 -18.11 2.34
CA GLU A 399 -29.63 -19.32 2.44
C GLU A 399 -28.46 -19.26 1.46
N ILE A 400 -27.28 -19.62 1.93
CA ILE A 400 -26.04 -19.72 1.14
C ILE A 400 -25.61 -21.17 1.14
N ASP A 401 -25.50 -21.77 -0.05
CA ASP A 401 -25.08 -23.16 -0.26
C ASP A 401 -23.76 -23.19 -1.05
N LEU A 402 -22.79 -24.01 -0.63
CA LEU A 402 -21.53 -24.21 -1.35
C LEU A 402 -21.75 -24.73 -2.78
N LYS A 403 -22.87 -25.39 -3.06
CA LYS A 403 -23.22 -25.84 -4.42
C LYS A 403 -23.38 -24.70 -5.42
N MET A 404 -23.60 -23.46 -4.94
CA MET A 404 -23.67 -22.26 -5.81
C MET A 404 -22.39 -22.03 -6.63
N VAL A 405 -21.26 -22.64 -6.26
CA VAL A 405 -20.00 -22.58 -7.05
C VAL A 405 -20.12 -23.24 -8.42
N ASN A 406 -21.07 -24.16 -8.57
CA ASN A 406 -21.33 -24.87 -9.83
C ASN A 406 -22.24 -24.08 -10.78
N GLU A 407 -22.89 -23.01 -10.31
CA GLU A 407 -23.74 -22.17 -11.12
C GLU A 407 -22.91 -21.25 -12.01
N LYS A 408 -23.14 -21.31 -13.32
CA LYS A 408 -22.50 -20.35 -14.23
C LYS A 408 -23.20 -18.99 -14.09
N PRO A 409 -22.46 -17.92 -13.76
CA PRO A 409 -23.08 -16.61 -13.63
C PRO A 409 -23.50 -16.08 -15.00
N ASN A 410 -24.69 -15.50 -15.08
CA ASN A 410 -25.06 -14.67 -16.20
C ASN A 410 -24.67 -13.21 -15.87
N PRO A 411 -23.74 -12.59 -16.61
CA PRO A 411 -23.30 -11.22 -16.31
C PRO A 411 -24.45 -10.18 -16.31
N GLN A 412 -25.50 -10.43 -17.06
CA GLN A 412 -26.68 -9.53 -17.11
C GLN A 412 -27.46 -9.49 -15.79
N ASP A 413 -27.37 -10.54 -14.97
CA ASP A 413 -28.03 -10.61 -13.66
C ASP A 413 -27.21 -9.89 -12.56
N PHE A 414 -25.98 -9.45 -12.89
CA PHE A 414 -25.08 -8.78 -11.96
C PHE A 414 -25.15 -7.26 -12.18
N GLN A 415 -26.22 -6.66 -11.70
CA GLN A 415 -26.51 -5.24 -11.75
C GLN A 415 -26.86 -4.74 -10.34
N PRO A 416 -26.61 -3.46 -10.00
CA PRO A 416 -26.15 -2.36 -10.86
C PRO A 416 -24.63 -2.26 -11.04
N GLY A 417 -23.82 -3.09 -10.40
CA GLY A 417 -22.37 -2.97 -10.38
C GLY A 417 -21.86 -1.79 -9.53
N ASN A 418 -20.53 -1.66 -9.40
CA ASN A 418 -19.85 -0.55 -8.72
C ASN A 418 -20.41 -0.24 -7.31
N ILE A 419 -20.68 -1.29 -6.52
CA ILE A 419 -21.28 -1.16 -5.19
C ILE A 419 -20.20 -0.71 -4.20
N PRO A 420 -20.32 0.45 -3.52
CA PRO A 420 -19.38 0.89 -2.51
C PRO A 420 -19.37 -0.06 -1.31
N VAL A 421 -18.15 -0.43 -0.86
CA VAL A 421 -17.92 -1.29 0.31
C VAL A 421 -16.90 -0.71 1.28
N SER A 422 -16.22 0.37 0.88
CA SER A 422 -15.39 1.17 1.79
C SER A 422 -15.47 2.64 1.44
N VAL A 423 -15.58 3.50 2.46
CA VAL A 423 -15.69 4.95 2.31
C VAL A 423 -14.83 5.67 3.36
N LEU A 424 -14.16 6.72 2.91
CA LEU A 424 -13.50 7.72 3.75
C LEU A 424 -14.43 8.93 3.90
N LEU A 425 -14.62 9.37 5.13
CA LEU A 425 -15.39 10.57 5.49
C LEU A 425 -14.45 11.57 6.14
N GLU A 426 -14.47 12.82 5.67
CA GLU A 426 -13.61 13.90 6.17
C GLU A 426 -14.39 15.18 6.36
N GLY A 427 -14.25 15.83 7.53
CA GLY A 427 -14.90 17.09 7.80
C GLY A 427 -15.27 17.32 9.25
N ASN A 428 -16.17 18.28 9.47
CA ASN A 428 -16.71 18.62 10.78
C ASN A 428 -17.97 17.81 11.04
N PHE A 429 -17.87 16.80 11.88
CA PHE A 429 -19.00 15.97 12.26
C PHE A 429 -19.89 16.70 13.27
N SER A 430 -21.20 16.45 13.21
CA SER A 430 -22.16 16.86 14.23
C SER A 430 -22.58 15.67 15.06
N SER A 431 -22.69 15.86 16.37
CA SER A 431 -23.06 14.80 17.31
C SER A 431 -24.42 14.18 16.98
N VAL A 432 -24.53 12.87 17.12
CA VAL A 432 -25.81 12.16 17.04
C VAL A 432 -26.75 12.59 18.18
N PHE A 433 -26.20 13.08 19.27
CA PHE A 433 -26.94 13.60 20.43
C PHE A 433 -27.24 15.11 20.34
N GLU A 434 -26.92 15.77 19.22
CA GLU A 434 -27.34 17.14 18.97
C GLU A 434 -28.89 17.18 18.94
N ASN A 435 -29.50 17.93 19.87
CA ASN A 435 -30.94 18.02 20.09
C ASN A 435 -31.62 16.74 20.58
N ARG A 436 -30.88 15.85 21.24
CA ARG A 436 -31.41 14.64 21.89
C ARG A 436 -31.08 14.63 23.37
N VAL A 437 -31.77 13.80 24.14
CA VAL A 437 -31.41 13.52 25.52
C VAL A 437 -30.07 12.78 25.52
N LEU A 438 -29.13 13.25 26.36
CA LEU A 438 -27.84 12.60 26.53
C LEU A 438 -28.02 11.29 27.31
N ALA A 439 -27.30 10.26 26.92
CA ALA A 439 -27.29 8.99 27.65
C ALA A 439 -26.65 9.14 29.05
N PHE A 440 -25.69 10.05 29.16
CA PHE A 440 -25.13 10.48 30.45
C PHE A 440 -24.74 11.96 30.39
N ASN A 441 -24.75 12.61 31.55
CA ASN A 441 -24.36 14.02 31.67
C ASN A 441 -22.82 14.14 31.55
N ASP A 442 -22.33 14.71 30.46
CA ASP A 442 -20.91 15.03 30.24
C ASP A 442 -20.74 16.54 30.18
N PRO A 443 -20.11 17.17 31.21
CA PRO A 443 -19.85 18.62 31.21
C PRO A 443 -19.00 19.10 30.02
N SER A 444 -18.27 18.18 29.36
CA SER A 444 -17.44 18.49 28.19
C SER A 444 -18.12 18.17 26.86
N PHE A 445 -19.43 17.86 26.86
CA PHE A 445 -20.21 17.55 25.65
C PHE A 445 -20.15 18.68 24.63
N LYS A 446 -20.00 18.31 23.38
CA LYS A 446 -20.02 19.19 22.21
C LYS A 446 -20.97 18.66 21.15
N ALA A 447 -21.87 19.50 20.67
CA ALA A 447 -22.74 19.19 19.54
C ALA A 447 -22.00 19.25 18.21
N LYS A 448 -21.01 20.17 18.10
CA LYS A 448 -20.12 20.35 16.93
C LYS A 448 -18.69 20.50 17.41
N GLY A 449 -17.75 20.01 16.64
CA GLY A 449 -16.37 19.95 17.10
C GLY A 449 -15.32 20.25 16.06
N LYS A 450 -14.19 19.59 16.22
CA LYS A 450 -13.03 19.73 15.35
C LYS A 450 -13.18 18.85 14.10
N PRO A 451 -12.48 19.20 12.98
CA PRO A 451 -12.38 18.31 11.85
C PRO A 451 -11.86 16.92 12.26
N SER A 452 -12.48 15.89 11.74
CA SER A 452 -12.07 14.52 11.97
C SER A 452 -12.10 13.73 10.67
N LYS A 453 -11.53 12.52 10.70
CA LYS A 453 -11.51 11.55 9.60
C LYS A 453 -12.06 10.22 10.09
N MET A 454 -12.83 9.57 9.25
CA MET A 454 -13.40 8.26 9.51
C MET A 454 -13.27 7.40 8.27
N ILE A 455 -12.80 6.16 8.43
CA ILE A 455 -12.83 5.16 7.37
C ILE A 455 -13.77 4.05 7.81
N VAL A 456 -14.65 3.66 6.90
CA VAL A 456 -15.60 2.57 7.09
C VAL A 456 -15.38 1.52 6.02
N VAL A 457 -15.27 0.26 6.44
CA VAL A 457 -15.27 -0.92 5.57
C VAL A 457 -16.43 -1.79 6.02
N SER A 458 -17.30 -2.14 5.09
CA SER A 458 -18.50 -2.95 5.37
C SER A 458 -18.23 -4.46 5.34
N ASP A 459 -17.07 -4.84 5.83
CA ASP A 459 -16.64 -6.22 6.02
C ASP A 459 -15.76 -6.27 7.27
N GLY A 460 -16.21 -6.99 8.29
CA GLY A 460 -15.44 -7.17 9.51
C GLY A 460 -14.35 -8.22 9.39
N ASP A 461 -14.40 -9.10 8.39
CA ASP A 461 -13.40 -10.14 8.17
C ASP A 461 -12.15 -9.63 7.43
N ILE A 462 -12.17 -8.43 6.87
CA ILE A 462 -11.02 -7.83 6.16
C ILE A 462 -9.73 -7.82 7.01
N ILE A 463 -9.84 -7.77 8.34
CA ILE A 463 -8.73 -7.77 9.31
C ILE A 463 -8.31 -9.19 9.74
N LYS A 464 -9.06 -10.23 9.32
CA LYS A 464 -8.90 -11.60 9.80
C LYS A 464 -7.73 -12.29 9.12
N ASN A 465 -6.64 -12.55 9.86
CA ASN A 465 -5.58 -13.43 9.39
C ASN A 465 -5.95 -14.91 9.58
N GLN A 466 -5.45 -15.77 8.70
CA GLN A 466 -5.54 -17.22 8.87
C GLN A 466 -4.50 -17.72 9.87
N LEU A 467 -4.64 -18.97 10.30
CA LEU A 467 -3.69 -19.65 11.17
C LEU A 467 -3.00 -20.78 10.41
N ASP A 468 -1.74 -21.04 10.74
CA ASP A 468 -1.02 -22.21 10.27
C ASP A 468 -1.50 -23.49 10.98
N GLU A 469 -0.85 -24.63 10.72
CA GLU A 469 -1.17 -25.92 11.33
C GLU A 469 -0.84 -25.95 12.84
N LYS A 470 0.05 -25.08 13.30
CA LYS A 470 0.45 -24.94 14.71
C LYS A 470 -0.39 -23.89 15.45
N GLY A 471 -1.38 -23.29 14.79
CA GLY A 471 -2.22 -22.24 15.36
C GLY A 471 -1.54 -20.86 15.43
N GLN A 472 -0.42 -20.66 14.72
CA GLN A 472 0.24 -19.36 14.65
C GLN A 472 -0.41 -18.47 13.58
N PRO A 473 -0.48 -17.15 13.79
CA PRO A 473 -1.04 -16.24 12.81
C PRO A 473 -0.18 -16.19 11.53
N LEU A 474 -0.83 -16.40 10.40
CA LEU A 474 -0.26 -16.15 9.09
C LEU A 474 -0.36 -14.66 8.76
N GLU A 475 0.41 -14.21 7.78
CA GLU A 475 0.35 -12.84 7.31
C GLU A 475 -1.05 -12.49 6.81
N LEU A 476 -1.56 -11.31 7.21
CA LEU A 476 -2.88 -10.84 6.80
C LEU A 476 -2.95 -10.66 5.28
N GLY A 477 -3.97 -11.26 4.67
CA GLY A 477 -4.15 -11.33 3.21
C GLY A 477 -3.60 -12.61 2.59
N PHE A 478 -2.79 -13.41 3.30
CA PHE A 478 -2.37 -14.72 2.81
C PHE A 478 -3.50 -15.75 2.96
N ASP A 479 -3.87 -16.35 1.84
CA ASP A 479 -4.83 -17.45 1.79
C ASP A 479 -4.06 -18.77 1.57
N LYS A 480 -3.94 -19.55 2.64
CA LYS A 480 -3.21 -20.82 2.64
C LYS A 480 -3.81 -21.90 1.73
N TRP A 481 -5.12 -21.82 1.44
CA TRP A 481 -5.81 -22.81 0.63
C TRP A 481 -5.58 -22.58 -0.87
N THR A 482 -5.47 -21.35 -1.29
CA THR A 482 -5.23 -20.98 -2.68
C THR A 482 -3.77 -20.61 -2.96
N ASN A 483 -2.97 -20.46 -1.88
CA ASN A 483 -1.58 -19.96 -1.89
C ASN A 483 -1.48 -18.60 -2.59
N LYS A 484 -2.40 -17.69 -2.24
CA LYS A 484 -2.44 -16.33 -2.79
C LYS A 484 -2.26 -15.30 -1.70
N MET A 485 -1.59 -14.20 -2.02
CA MET A 485 -1.45 -13.03 -1.15
C MET A 485 -2.32 -11.90 -1.69
N TYR A 486 -3.26 -11.42 -0.89
CA TYR A 486 -4.13 -10.27 -1.16
C TYR A 486 -3.62 -9.03 -0.45
N ALA A 487 -4.00 -7.84 -0.92
CA ALA A 487 -3.50 -6.56 -0.38
C ALA A 487 -4.23 -6.08 0.90
N ASN A 488 -4.91 -6.94 1.62
CA ASN A 488 -5.68 -6.58 2.81
C ASN A 488 -4.82 -5.88 3.87
N LYS A 489 -3.62 -6.42 4.15
CA LYS A 489 -2.68 -5.82 5.10
C LYS A 489 -2.22 -4.43 4.65
N GLU A 490 -1.81 -4.30 3.38
CA GLU A 490 -1.37 -3.04 2.82
C GLU A 490 -2.49 -1.98 2.87
N PHE A 491 -3.71 -2.36 2.49
CA PHE A 491 -4.87 -1.47 2.54
C PHE A 491 -5.15 -0.97 3.96
N LEU A 492 -5.24 -1.87 4.95
CA LEU A 492 -5.53 -1.49 6.33
C LEU A 492 -4.40 -0.67 6.96
N MET A 493 -3.13 -0.99 6.67
CA MET A 493 -2.00 -0.18 7.12
C MET A 493 -2.02 1.23 6.52
N ASN A 494 -2.37 1.33 5.22
CA ASN A 494 -2.55 2.63 4.58
C ASN A 494 -3.71 3.42 5.19
N CYS A 495 -4.82 2.77 5.58
CA CYS A 495 -5.91 3.41 6.30
C CYS A 495 -5.44 4.00 7.63
N VAL A 496 -4.70 3.24 8.43
CA VAL A 496 -4.15 3.71 9.71
C VAL A 496 -3.16 4.86 9.49
N ASN A 497 -2.23 4.70 8.55
CA ASN A 497 -1.24 5.72 8.24
C ASN A 497 -1.93 7.02 7.78
N TYR A 498 -2.95 6.95 6.91
CA TYR A 498 -3.68 8.14 6.44
C TYR A 498 -4.47 8.84 7.56
N LEU A 499 -5.09 8.07 8.45
CA LEU A 499 -5.83 8.63 9.59
C LEU A 499 -4.91 9.34 10.59
N LEU A 500 -3.66 8.89 10.74
CA LEU A 500 -2.69 9.40 11.71
C LEU A 500 -1.60 10.27 11.10
N ASP A 501 -1.61 10.43 9.77
CA ASP A 501 -0.60 11.20 9.05
C ASP A 501 -0.75 12.70 9.32
N ASP A 502 0.22 13.26 10.03
CA ASP A 502 0.33 14.70 10.25
C ASP A 502 1.35 15.36 9.27
N ASN A 503 2.19 14.54 8.61
CA ASN A 503 3.34 15.02 7.83
C ASN A 503 3.17 14.86 6.32
N GLY A 504 2.09 14.23 5.86
CA GLY A 504 1.84 13.97 4.45
C GLY A 504 2.66 12.81 3.85
N LEU A 505 3.25 11.93 4.69
CA LEU A 505 4.05 10.78 4.25
C LEU A 505 3.27 9.87 3.32
N ILE A 506 2.02 9.57 3.65
CA ILE A 506 1.16 8.71 2.82
C ILE A 506 0.90 9.31 1.42
N ASN A 507 0.97 10.65 1.28
CA ASN A 507 0.72 11.33 0.00
C ASN A 507 1.84 11.09 -1.03
N ILE A 508 3.03 10.66 -0.60
CA ILE A 508 4.11 10.25 -1.52
C ILE A 508 3.63 9.11 -2.42
N ARG A 509 2.70 8.27 -1.96
CA ARG A 509 2.10 7.18 -2.74
C ARG A 509 1.27 7.65 -3.94
N SER A 510 0.81 8.90 -3.94
CA SER A 510 0.09 9.46 -5.08
C SER A 510 1.00 10.02 -6.17
N LYS A 511 2.33 10.02 -5.99
CA LYS A 511 3.28 10.40 -7.03
C LYS A 511 3.24 9.36 -8.15
N GLU A 512 2.85 9.80 -9.34
CA GLU A 512 2.87 8.96 -10.53
C GLU A 512 4.26 8.98 -11.14
N VAL A 513 4.84 7.81 -11.36
CA VAL A 513 6.09 7.64 -12.08
C VAL A 513 5.78 6.88 -13.36
N ASP A 514 5.85 7.57 -14.50
CA ASP A 514 5.63 6.97 -15.80
C ASP A 514 6.93 6.39 -16.33
N LEU A 515 7.07 5.08 -16.22
CA LEU A 515 8.21 4.39 -16.81
C LEU A 515 7.92 4.16 -18.30
N PRO A 516 8.70 4.76 -19.21
CA PRO A 516 8.53 4.52 -20.64
C PRO A 516 8.85 3.06 -20.95
N LEU A 517 7.82 2.27 -21.16
CA LEU A 517 7.92 0.89 -21.61
C LEU A 517 7.83 0.85 -23.14
N LEU A 518 8.67 0.01 -23.74
CA LEU A 518 8.59 -0.27 -25.16
C LEU A 518 7.34 -1.13 -25.43
N ASP A 519 6.42 -0.61 -26.20
CA ASP A 519 5.26 -1.37 -26.68
C ASP A 519 5.73 -2.41 -27.70
N LYS A 520 5.95 -3.63 -27.22
CA LYS A 520 6.51 -4.72 -28.03
C LYS A 520 5.60 -5.10 -29.22
N GLU A 521 4.28 -4.95 -29.06
CA GLU A 521 3.32 -5.26 -30.13
C GLU A 521 3.41 -4.18 -31.23
N LYS A 522 3.37 -2.89 -30.87
CA LYS A 522 3.55 -1.81 -31.86
C LYS A 522 4.90 -1.83 -32.54
N VAL A 523 5.95 -2.21 -31.82
CA VAL A 523 7.29 -2.37 -32.43
C VAL A 523 7.31 -3.55 -33.41
N ALA A 524 6.68 -4.69 -33.06
CA ALA A 524 6.60 -5.85 -33.95
C ALA A 524 5.77 -5.56 -35.20
N GLU A 525 4.64 -4.87 -35.06
CA GLU A 525 3.79 -4.45 -36.18
C GLU A 525 4.49 -3.44 -37.13
N ASN A 526 5.31 -2.55 -36.57
CA ASN A 526 5.99 -1.48 -37.31
C ASN A 526 7.51 -1.61 -37.28
N TYR A 527 8.03 -2.84 -37.37
CA TYR A 527 9.45 -3.14 -37.17
C TYR A 527 10.37 -2.30 -38.08
N THR A 528 10.09 -2.26 -39.38
CA THR A 528 10.89 -1.53 -40.36
C THR A 528 10.91 -0.02 -40.11
N TYR A 529 9.77 0.57 -39.76
CA TYR A 529 9.65 1.98 -39.41
C TYR A 529 10.45 2.30 -38.14
N THR A 530 10.30 1.47 -37.10
CA THR A 530 11.02 1.62 -35.82
C THR A 530 12.53 1.52 -36.02
N GLN A 531 12.99 0.57 -36.87
CA GLN A 531 14.40 0.41 -37.20
C GLN A 531 14.95 1.62 -37.97
N LEU A 532 14.18 2.16 -38.92
CA LEU A 532 14.57 3.33 -39.70
C LEU A 532 14.64 4.60 -38.82
N LEU A 533 13.75 4.73 -37.85
CA LEU A 533 13.71 5.85 -36.92
C LEU A 533 14.82 5.76 -35.86
N THR A 534 15.12 4.57 -35.34
CA THR A 534 16.11 4.41 -34.26
C THR A 534 17.55 4.31 -34.76
N VAL A 535 17.78 3.80 -35.95
CA VAL A 535 19.11 3.64 -36.56
C VAL A 535 19.35 4.59 -37.69
N GLY A 536 18.39 4.71 -38.61
CA GLY A 536 18.54 5.54 -39.82
C GLY A 536 18.58 7.03 -39.51
N LEU A 537 17.66 7.55 -38.69
CA LEU A 537 17.58 8.96 -38.36
C LEU A 537 18.86 9.50 -37.67
N PRO A 538 19.45 8.84 -36.65
CA PRO A 538 20.73 9.29 -36.07
C PRO A 538 21.87 9.32 -37.07
N LEU A 539 21.97 8.34 -37.97
CA LEU A 539 22.99 8.34 -39.02
C LEU A 539 22.83 9.52 -40.00
N VAL A 540 21.61 9.81 -40.43
CA VAL A 540 21.30 10.96 -41.29
C VAL A 540 21.64 12.26 -40.58
N LEU A 541 21.30 12.40 -39.29
CA LEU A 541 21.65 13.59 -38.50
C LEU A 541 23.17 13.77 -38.38
N LEU A 542 23.91 12.71 -38.10
CA LEU A 542 25.39 12.76 -38.04
C LEU A 542 26.00 13.19 -39.37
N LEU A 543 25.49 12.64 -40.47
CA LEU A 543 25.93 13.00 -41.81
C LEU A 543 25.64 14.46 -42.12
N PHE A 544 24.42 14.93 -41.78
CA PHE A 544 24.04 16.34 -41.93
C PHE A 544 24.96 17.28 -41.13
N PHE A 545 25.19 16.97 -39.85
CA PHE A 545 26.11 17.73 -38.99
C PHE A 545 27.53 17.72 -39.54
N GLY A 546 28.02 16.58 -40.05
CA GLY A 546 29.33 16.47 -40.69
C GLY A 546 29.48 17.40 -41.91
N ILE A 547 28.45 17.45 -42.74
CA ILE A 547 28.41 18.36 -43.93
C ILE A 547 28.40 19.82 -43.48
N VAL A 548 27.54 20.18 -42.53
CA VAL A 548 27.42 21.56 -42.00
C VAL A 548 28.74 22.01 -41.37
N ILE A 549 29.35 21.19 -40.51
CA ILE A 549 30.64 21.52 -39.89
C ILE A 549 31.73 21.69 -40.96
N THR A 550 31.78 20.79 -41.96
CA THR A 550 32.78 20.88 -43.04
C THR A 550 32.58 22.13 -43.89
N TYR A 551 31.33 22.49 -44.19
CA TYR A 551 31.00 23.70 -44.90
C TYR A 551 31.39 24.97 -44.12
N LEU A 552 31.02 25.05 -42.84
CA LEU A 552 31.39 26.18 -41.97
C LEU A 552 32.90 26.30 -41.81
N ARG A 553 33.60 25.17 -41.68
CA ARG A 553 35.06 25.15 -41.59
C ARG A 553 35.74 25.61 -42.88
N LYS A 554 35.24 25.17 -44.05
CA LYS A 554 35.70 25.69 -45.35
C LYS A 554 35.46 27.20 -45.51
N ARG A 555 34.29 27.70 -45.10
CA ARG A 555 33.97 29.13 -45.13
C ARG A 555 34.83 29.96 -44.19
N GLN A 556 35.21 29.43 -43.05
CA GLN A 556 35.95 30.16 -42.01
C GLN A 556 37.47 30.09 -42.19
N PHE A 557 37.98 29.00 -42.77
CA PHE A 557 39.42 28.75 -42.90
C PHE A 557 39.88 28.44 -44.33
N GLY A 558 38.97 28.40 -45.29
CA GLY A 558 39.26 28.13 -46.69
C GLY A 558 39.54 29.42 -47.49
N ARG A 559 40.61 30.10 -47.12
CA ARG A 559 41.26 31.12 -47.98
C ARG A 559 42.59 30.58 -48.46
#